data_f80b92df92e039262159e93e2328f3a9
#
_entry.id   f80b92df92e039262159e93e2328f3a9
#
_cell.length_a   1.000
_cell.length_b   1.000
_cell.length_c   1.000
_cell.angle_alpha   90.00
_cell.angle_beta   90.00
_cell.angle_gamma   90.00
#
_symmetry.space_group_name_H-M   'P 1'
#
loop_
_entity.id
_entity.type
_entity.pdbx_description
1 polymer ?
#
loop_
_entity_poly.entity_id
_entity_poly.type
_entity_poly.pdbx_seq_one_letter_code
_entity_poly.pdbx_strand_id
1 'polypeptide(L)'
;LTDEGMLLRRRAEEIVDLANKTEKEFLEQDNLVTGEIFIGGGETNAMHILARIIKEFKEEYPQIKYQFYSGNADDIKERLDKGLIDIGLLTEPVDIEKYEFVRLEQKEVWGILAPKDSKLAAKEYATPQDLLKLPLLSTRRTIVQNEIANWFGQDYEQLDIIATYNLIYNAAIMVEEGIGYAICLEKLVNINDETKIRFIPFYPPLLTGTVIVWKKHQIFSPATARFIEKIKHSLKA
;
A
#
# COMPACT_ATOMS: atom_id res chain seq x y z
N LEU A 1 18.64 -5.73 25.12
CA LEU A 1 18.07 -4.39 25.38
C LEU A 1 16.81 -4.56 26.23
N THR A 2 16.59 -3.68 27.20
CA THR A 2 15.29 -3.55 27.89
C THR A 2 14.25 -2.97 26.94
N ASP A 3 12.96 -2.99 27.32
CA ASP A 3 11.90 -2.42 26.50
C ASP A 3 12.10 -0.92 26.27
N GLU A 4 12.58 -0.17 27.29
CA GLU A 4 12.97 1.23 27.16
C GLU A 4 14.16 1.40 26.22
N GLY A 5 15.12 0.48 26.26
CA GLY A 5 16.27 0.48 25.36
C GLY A 5 15.88 0.21 23.90
N MET A 6 14.89 -0.65 23.66
CA MET A 6 14.34 -0.86 22.31
C MET A 6 13.55 0.35 21.82
N LEU A 7 12.78 0.99 22.70
CA LEU A 7 12.09 2.24 22.38
C LEU A 7 13.08 3.35 22.02
N LEU A 8 14.12 3.52 22.84
CA LEU A 8 15.16 4.54 22.61
C LEU A 8 15.88 4.30 21.28
N ARG A 9 16.24 3.06 21.00
CA ARG A 9 16.87 2.67 19.71
C ARG A 9 16.01 3.08 18.52
N ARG A 10 14.73 2.72 18.53
CA ARG A 10 13.79 3.09 17.45
C ARG A 10 13.71 4.60 17.27
N ARG A 11 13.62 5.36 18.37
CA ARG A 11 13.58 6.83 18.32
C ARG A 11 14.87 7.43 17.82
N ALA A 12 16.00 6.85 18.21
CA ALA A 12 17.31 7.29 17.72
C ALA A 12 17.47 7.05 16.21
N GLU A 13 17.04 5.90 15.70
CA GLU A 13 17.00 5.60 14.26
C GLU A 13 16.15 6.63 13.51
N GLU A 14 14.92 6.92 13.98
CA GLU A 14 14.05 7.94 13.39
C GLU A 14 14.68 9.35 13.37
N ILE A 15 15.36 9.74 14.45
CA ILE A 15 16.04 11.05 14.55
C ILE A 15 17.21 11.12 13.57
N VAL A 16 18.01 10.06 13.48
CA VAL A 16 19.15 10.00 12.55
C VAL A 16 18.67 10.04 11.09
N ASP A 17 17.63 9.28 10.75
CA ASP A 17 17.04 9.29 9.41
C ASP A 17 16.52 10.69 9.04
N LEU A 18 15.84 11.36 9.96
CA LEU A 18 15.33 12.72 9.74
C LEU A 18 16.47 13.75 9.62
N ALA A 19 17.51 13.64 10.45
CA ALA A 19 18.68 14.51 10.38
C ALA A 19 19.41 14.35 9.03
N ASN A 20 19.66 13.11 8.60
CA ASN A 20 20.29 12.82 7.32
C ASN A 20 19.46 13.36 6.13
N LYS A 21 18.12 13.22 6.19
CA LYS A 21 17.23 13.79 5.18
C LYS A 21 17.32 15.31 5.16
N THR A 22 17.26 15.96 6.32
CA THR A 22 17.34 17.42 6.44
C THR A 22 18.68 17.95 5.90
N GLU A 23 19.81 17.31 6.23
CA GLU A 23 21.11 17.69 5.69
C GLU A 23 21.13 17.66 4.16
N LYS A 24 20.60 16.60 3.54
CA LYS A 24 20.50 16.48 2.08
C LYS A 24 19.66 17.59 1.47
N GLU A 25 18.51 17.91 2.04
CA GLU A 25 17.63 18.99 1.57
C GLU A 25 18.32 20.37 1.56
N PHE A 26 19.24 20.64 2.48
CA PHE A 26 20.01 21.88 2.52
C PHE A 26 21.20 21.91 1.55
N LEU A 27 21.80 20.76 1.22
CA LEU A 27 22.92 20.70 0.29
C LEU A 27 22.51 20.91 -1.18
N GLU A 28 21.20 20.88 -1.49
CA GLU A 28 20.65 20.91 -2.84
C GLU A 28 20.30 22.32 -3.35
N GLN A 29 20.90 23.38 -2.80
CA GLN A 29 20.54 24.79 -3.11
C GLN A 29 21.04 25.34 -4.45
N ASP A 30 21.76 24.59 -5.29
CA ASP A 30 22.16 25.05 -6.60
C ASP A 30 21.07 24.78 -7.66
N ASN A 31 20.93 25.67 -8.66
CA ASN A 31 19.89 25.78 -9.70
C ASN A 31 19.53 24.52 -10.52
N LEU A 32 20.09 23.38 -10.21
CA LEU A 32 19.74 22.06 -10.74
C LEU A 32 18.75 21.40 -9.76
N VAL A 33 17.58 21.01 -10.25
CA VAL A 33 16.63 20.22 -9.48
C VAL A 33 17.22 18.81 -9.30
N THR A 34 17.92 18.63 -8.17
CA THR A 34 18.57 17.38 -7.76
C THR A 34 18.00 16.94 -6.43
N GLY A 35 18.39 15.78 -5.94
CA GLY A 35 18.06 15.31 -4.62
C GLY A 35 17.31 14.01 -4.53
N GLU A 36 16.73 13.74 -3.37
CA GLU A 36 16.02 12.50 -3.10
C GLU A 36 14.55 12.79 -2.80
N ILE A 37 13.66 11.98 -3.34
CA ILE A 37 12.22 11.98 -3.06
C ILE A 37 11.88 10.69 -2.31
N PHE A 38 11.30 10.82 -1.12
CA PHE A 38 10.94 9.70 -0.26
C PHE A 38 9.46 9.35 -0.45
N ILE A 39 9.20 8.14 -0.96
CA ILE A 39 7.87 7.70 -1.34
C ILE A 39 7.50 6.46 -0.52
N GLY A 40 6.37 6.53 0.18
CA GLY A 40 5.79 5.37 0.85
C GLY A 40 4.62 4.80 0.05
N GLY A 41 4.48 3.49 0.01
CA GLY A 41 3.36 2.87 -0.69
C GLY A 41 2.96 1.51 -0.12
N GLY A 42 1.66 1.25 -0.11
CA GLY A 42 1.13 -0.08 0.08
C GLY A 42 1.29 -0.94 -1.18
N GLU A 43 1.05 -2.23 -1.03
CA GLU A 43 0.91 -3.11 -2.18
C GLU A 43 -0.42 -2.80 -2.89
N THR A 44 -0.35 -2.25 -4.08
CA THR A 44 -1.48 -1.85 -4.90
C THR A 44 -1.10 -1.83 -6.37
N ASN A 45 -2.00 -2.26 -7.25
CA ASN A 45 -1.78 -2.17 -8.69
C ASN A 45 -1.68 -0.70 -9.17
N ALA A 46 -2.23 0.25 -8.41
CA ALA A 46 -2.11 1.68 -8.67
C ALA A 46 -0.66 2.19 -8.66
N MET A 47 0.29 1.42 -8.09
CA MET A 47 1.73 1.72 -8.17
C MET A 47 2.24 1.84 -9.62
N HIS A 48 1.62 1.16 -10.57
CA HIS A 48 1.92 1.32 -12.00
C HIS A 48 1.68 2.75 -12.51
N ILE A 49 0.67 3.45 -11.96
CA ILE A 49 0.37 4.84 -12.32
C ILE A 49 1.50 5.73 -11.81
N LEU A 50 1.84 5.59 -10.53
CA LEU A 50 2.92 6.37 -9.93
C LEU A 50 4.26 6.09 -10.60
N ALA A 51 4.56 4.83 -10.94
CA ALA A 51 5.79 4.45 -11.63
C ALA A 51 5.91 5.08 -13.02
N ARG A 52 4.79 5.25 -13.76
CA ARG A 52 4.80 5.98 -15.04
C ARG A 52 5.12 7.45 -14.85
N ILE A 53 4.53 8.10 -13.84
CA ILE A 53 4.82 9.51 -13.52
C ILE A 53 6.29 9.68 -13.12
N ILE A 54 6.82 8.75 -12.32
CA ILE A 54 8.24 8.72 -11.93
C ILE A 54 9.15 8.58 -13.18
N LYS A 55 8.78 7.69 -14.11
CA LYS A 55 9.55 7.51 -15.35
C LYS A 55 9.65 8.81 -16.15
N GLU A 56 8.51 9.46 -16.40
CA GLU A 56 8.48 10.74 -17.11
C GLU A 56 9.27 11.82 -16.36
N PHE A 57 9.09 11.92 -15.05
CA PHE A 57 9.78 12.92 -14.23
C PHE A 57 11.30 12.69 -14.19
N LYS A 58 11.75 11.43 -14.22
CA LYS A 58 13.18 11.09 -14.31
C LYS A 58 13.80 11.47 -15.64
N GLU A 59 13.04 11.46 -16.73
CA GLU A 59 13.50 11.93 -18.04
C GLU A 59 13.73 13.46 -18.02
N GLU A 60 12.88 14.21 -17.31
CA GLU A 60 13.01 15.66 -17.13
C GLU A 60 14.11 16.03 -16.11
N TYR A 61 14.30 15.22 -15.05
CA TYR A 61 15.24 15.46 -13.94
C TYR A 61 16.06 14.20 -13.64
N PRO A 62 17.06 13.85 -14.48
CA PRO A 62 17.78 12.58 -14.39
C PRO A 62 18.63 12.39 -13.12
N GLN A 63 18.97 13.49 -12.42
CA GLN A 63 19.76 13.45 -11.20
C GLN A 63 18.95 13.16 -9.94
N ILE A 64 17.61 13.21 -10.00
CA ILE A 64 16.75 12.88 -8.86
C ILE A 64 16.81 11.38 -8.55
N LYS A 65 16.94 11.07 -7.26
CA LYS A 65 16.87 9.71 -6.73
C LYS A 65 15.56 9.51 -5.96
N TYR A 66 15.16 8.25 -5.85
CA TYR A 66 13.94 7.88 -5.16
C TYR A 66 14.25 6.86 -4.07
N GLN A 67 13.66 7.07 -2.90
CA GLN A 67 13.70 6.13 -1.79
C GLN A 67 12.29 5.58 -1.56
N PHE A 68 12.13 4.26 -1.68
CA PHE A 68 10.83 3.61 -1.51
C PHE A 68 10.74 2.93 -0.15
N TYR A 69 9.62 3.15 0.53
CA TYR A 69 9.24 2.44 1.73
C TYR A 69 7.92 1.70 1.48
N SER A 70 7.93 0.36 1.65
CA SER A 70 6.73 -0.47 1.52
C SER A 70 6.13 -0.74 2.90
N GLY A 71 4.84 -0.49 3.05
CA GLY A 71 4.11 -0.70 4.29
C GLY A 71 2.61 -0.57 4.06
N ASN A 72 1.78 -0.93 5.04
CA ASN A 72 0.35 -0.64 4.96
C ASN A 72 0.08 0.86 5.15
N ALA A 73 -1.16 1.31 4.91
CA ALA A 73 -1.47 2.73 4.96
C ALA A 73 -1.23 3.38 6.34
N ASP A 74 -1.32 2.63 7.43
CA ASP A 74 -1.09 3.15 8.77
C ASP A 74 0.42 3.37 9.01
N ASP A 75 1.26 2.43 8.56
CA ASP A 75 2.72 2.54 8.60
C ASP A 75 3.20 3.75 7.75
N ILE A 76 2.60 3.94 6.55
CA ILE A 76 2.91 5.06 5.65
C ILE A 76 2.50 6.40 6.28
N LYS A 77 1.29 6.49 6.86
CA LYS A 77 0.82 7.71 7.55
C LYS A 77 1.72 8.09 8.71
N GLU A 78 2.12 7.12 9.52
CA GLU A 78 3.05 7.38 10.64
C GLU A 78 4.35 8.00 10.14
N ARG A 79 4.91 7.50 9.03
CA ARG A 79 6.14 8.03 8.44
C ARG A 79 5.95 9.40 7.78
N LEU A 80 4.82 9.65 7.13
CA LEU A 80 4.45 10.98 6.62
C LEU A 80 4.35 11.99 7.75
N ASP A 81 3.68 11.64 8.86
CA ASP A 81 3.52 12.52 10.01
C ASP A 81 4.85 12.87 10.66
N LYS A 82 5.82 11.95 10.65
CA LYS A 82 7.19 12.15 11.14
C LYS A 82 8.12 12.86 10.14
N GLY A 83 7.66 13.11 8.90
CA GLY A 83 8.49 13.72 7.85
C GLY A 83 9.55 12.77 7.26
N LEU A 84 9.50 11.48 7.54
CA LEU A 84 10.43 10.46 7.03
C LEU A 84 10.17 10.09 5.57
N ILE A 85 8.97 10.33 5.08
CA ILE A 85 8.60 10.24 3.66
C ILE A 85 7.84 11.49 3.25
N ASP A 86 7.86 11.80 1.96
CA ASP A 86 7.27 13.00 1.39
C ASP A 86 5.88 12.74 0.82
N ILE A 87 5.72 11.61 0.17
CA ILE A 87 4.54 11.23 -0.61
C ILE A 87 4.12 9.81 -0.22
N GLY A 88 2.82 9.62 -0.04
CA GLY A 88 2.23 8.31 0.26
C GLY A 88 1.25 7.87 -0.81
N LEU A 89 1.32 6.61 -1.25
CA LEU A 89 0.29 5.94 -2.04
C LEU A 89 -0.52 5.03 -1.12
N LEU A 90 -1.77 5.41 -0.85
CA LEU A 90 -2.61 4.77 0.17
C LEU A 90 -3.85 4.16 -0.45
N THR A 91 -4.18 2.92 -0.05
CA THR A 91 -5.44 2.28 -0.40
C THR A 91 -6.53 2.67 0.60
N GLU A 92 -7.68 3.09 0.10
CA GLU A 92 -8.87 3.38 0.90
C GLU A 92 -9.47 2.07 1.49
N PRO A 93 -10.22 2.12 2.60
CA PRO A 93 -10.50 3.31 3.39
C PRO A 93 -9.29 3.78 4.20
N VAL A 94 -9.08 5.08 4.23
CA VAL A 94 -7.99 5.73 4.96
C VAL A 94 -8.41 7.15 5.37
N ASP A 95 -8.13 7.52 6.61
CA ASP A 95 -8.29 8.89 7.06
C ASP A 95 -7.17 9.77 6.47
N ILE A 96 -7.56 10.75 5.66
CA ILE A 96 -6.66 11.68 4.95
C ILE A 96 -6.88 13.16 5.34
N GLU A 97 -7.56 13.43 6.44
CA GLU A 97 -7.90 14.81 6.85
C GLU A 97 -6.68 15.74 6.97
N LYS A 98 -5.54 15.19 7.42
CA LYS A 98 -4.29 15.93 7.59
C LYS A 98 -3.48 16.14 6.31
N TYR A 99 -3.91 15.54 5.19
CA TYR A 99 -3.13 15.50 3.95
C TYR A 99 -3.82 16.26 2.84
N GLU A 100 -3.04 16.82 1.92
CA GLU A 100 -3.48 17.07 0.56
C GLU A 100 -3.40 15.77 -0.22
N PHE A 101 -4.26 15.60 -1.22
CA PHE A 101 -4.32 14.35 -1.96
C PHE A 101 -4.81 14.52 -3.40
N VAL A 102 -4.47 13.54 -4.22
CA VAL A 102 -5.11 13.27 -5.52
C VAL A 102 -5.68 11.85 -5.47
N ARG A 103 -6.98 11.71 -5.76
CA ARG A 103 -7.63 10.39 -5.84
C ARG A 103 -7.45 9.84 -7.25
N LEU A 104 -7.05 8.58 -7.35
CA LEU A 104 -6.93 7.88 -8.62
C LEU A 104 -8.32 7.42 -9.08
N GLU A 105 -8.59 7.52 -10.37
CA GLU A 105 -9.86 7.06 -10.96
C GLU A 105 -10.00 5.55 -10.94
N GLN A 106 -8.88 4.86 -11.13
CA GLN A 106 -8.85 3.40 -11.11
C GLN A 106 -9.26 2.86 -9.76
N LYS A 107 -10.21 1.92 -9.76
CA LYS A 107 -10.61 1.14 -8.58
C LYS A 107 -9.88 -0.18 -8.57
N GLU A 108 -9.64 -0.68 -7.38
CA GLU A 108 -9.08 -1.99 -7.12
C GLU A 108 -10.16 -2.95 -6.66
N VAL A 109 -10.02 -4.20 -7.03
CA VAL A 109 -11.03 -5.24 -6.79
C VAL A 109 -10.57 -6.12 -5.65
N TRP A 110 -11.42 -6.30 -4.63
CA TRP A 110 -11.22 -7.28 -3.59
C TRP A 110 -11.61 -8.67 -4.05
N GLY A 111 -10.89 -9.66 -3.54
CA GLY A 111 -11.15 -11.06 -3.81
C GLY A 111 -10.36 -11.96 -2.87
N ILE A 112 -10.17 -13.18 -3.30
CA ILE A 112 -9.52 -14.23 -2.53
C ILE A 112 -8.44 -14.91 -3.37
N LEU A 113 -7.25 -15.09 -2.81
CA LEU A 113 -6.27 -16.04 -3.34
C LEU A 113 -6.61 -17.42 -2.82
N ALA A 114 -6.68 -18.38 -3.73
CA ALA A 114 -6.99 -19.78 -3.44
C ALA A 114 -5.95 -20.70 -4.08
N PRO A 115 -5.65 -21.87 -3.50
CA PRO A 115 -4.91 -22.93 -4.19
C PRO A 115 -5.63 -23.32 -5.49
N LYS A 116 -4.89 -23.48 -6.59
CA LYS A 116 -5.47 -23.80 -7.91
C LYS A 116 -6.28 -25.13 -7.94
N ASP A 117 -5.90 -26.06 -7.10
CA ASP A 117 -6.56 -27.37 -6.97
C ASP A 117 -7.80 -27.33 -6.05
N SER A 118 -8.09 -26.20 -5.42
CA SER A 118 -9.24 -26.05 -4.54
C SER A 118 -10.56 -25.92 -5.33
N LYS A 119 -11.66 -26.33 -4.71
CA LYS A 119 -13.01 -26.17 -5.31
C LYS A 119 -13.34 -24.68 -5.58
N LEU A 120 -12.82 -23.78 -4.76
CA LEU A 120 -13.06 -22.36 -4.91
C LEU A 120 -12.39 -21.82 -6.17
N ALA A 121 -11.22 -22.34 -6.54
CA ALA A 121 -10.50 -21.92 -7.73
C ALA A 121 -11.23 -22.25 -9.04
N ALA A 122 -12.18 -23.16 -9.04
CA ALA A 122 -13.01 -23.47 -10.21
C ALA A 122 -14.12 -22.43 -10.46
N LYS A 123 -14.37 -21.51 -9.52
CA LYS A 123 -15.43 -20.49 -9.62
C LYS A 123 -14.92 -19.24 -10.35
N GLU A 124 -15.85 -18.52 -10.97
CA GLU A 124 -15.58 -17.20 -11.59
C GLU A 124 -15.53 -16.07 -10.55
N TYR A 125 -16.29 -16.22 -9.45
CA TYR A 125 -16.35 -15.29 -8.33
C TYR A 125 -16.60 -16.03 -7.02
N ALA A 126 -16.25 -15.39 -5.91
CA ALA A 126 -16.48 -15.90 -4.56
C ALA A 126 -17.56 -15.07 -3.85
N THR A 127 -18.54 -15.74 -3.26
CA THR A 127 -19.59 -15.14 -2.43
C THR A 127 -19.22 -15.26 -0.95
N PRO A 128 -19.86 -14.49 -0.03
CA PRO A 128 -19.66 -14.67 1.41
C PRO A 128 -19.84 -16.11 1.86
N GLN A 129 -20.86 -16.81 1.35
CA GLN A 129 -21.15 -18.20 1.72
C GLN A 129 -20.06 -19.19 1.29
N ASP A 130 -19.35 -18.89 0.21
CA ASP A 130 -18.25 -19.74 -0.25
C ASP A 130 -17.03 -19.70 0.67
N LEU A 131 -16.89 -18.63 1.45
CA LEU A 131 -15.75 -18.39 2.33
C LEU A 131 -16.00 -18.86 3.77
N LEU A 132 -17.25 -19.11 4.13
CA LEU A 132 -17.58 -19.67 5.43
C LEU A 132 -16.89 -21.02 5.64
N LYS A 133 -16.29 -21.21 6.81
CA LYS A 133 -15.56 -22.44 7.21
C LYS A 133 -14.26 -22.70 6.44
N LEU A 134 -13.82 -21.78 5.59
CA LEU A 134 -12.48 -21.85 5.02
C LEU A 134 -11.47 -21.21 5.97
N PRO A 135 -10.24 -21.76 6.10
CA PRO A 135 -9.18 -21.12 6.87
C PRO A 135 -8.70 -19.87 6.12
N LEU A 136 -9.02 -18.69 6.66
CA LEU A 136 -8.77 -17.42 6.00
C LEU A 136 -7.56 -16.70 6.57
N LEU A 137 -6.76 -16.09 5.69
CA LEU A 137 -5.76 -15.09 6.02
C LEU A 137 -6.31 -13.71 5.63
N SER A 138 -6.31 -12.75 6.56
CA SER A 138 -6.91 -11.43 6.35
C SER A 138 -5.93 -10.31 6.69
N THR A 139 -6.26 -9.09 6.24
CA THR A 139 -5.51 -7.90 6.69
C THR A 139 -5.75 -7.63 8.17
N ARG A 140 -4.72 -7.12 8.87
CA ARG A 140 -4.87 -6.69 10.27
C ARG A 140 -5.34 -5.25 10.44
N ARG A 141 -5.53 -4.48 9.35
CA ARG A 141 -6.03 -3.11 9.43
C ARG A 141 -7.51 -3.08 9.80
N THR A 142 -7.83 -2.58 10.98
CA THR A 142 -9.21 -2.57 11.52
C THR A 142 -10.21 -1.88 10.59
N ILE A 143 -9.83 -0.74 9.98
CA ILE A 143 -10.70 0.00 9.07
C ILE A 143 -11.05 -0.81 7.81
N VAL A 144 -10.11 -1.62 7.31
CA VAL A 144 -10.34 -2.54 6.17
C VAL A 144 -11.15 -3.75 6.62
N GLN A 145 -10.88 -4.27 7.83
CA GLN A 145 -11.68 -5.35 8.40
C GLN A 145 -13.16 -4.95 8.52
N ASN A 146 -13.45 -3.70 8.86
CA ASN A 146 -14.83 -3.19 8.91
C ASN A 146 -15.50 -3.19 7.52
N GLU A 147 -14.77 -2.86 6.45
CA GLU A 147 -15.32 -2.96 5.07
C GLU A 147 -15.58 -4.41 4.68
N ILE A 148 -14.63 -5.29 4.99
CA ILE A 148 -14.79 -6.72 4.77
C ILE A 148 -15.97 -7.25 5.59
N ALA A 149 -16.10 -6.86 6.86
CA ALA A 149 -17.21 -7.22 7.73
C ALA A 149 -18.57 -6.77 7.16
N ASN A 150 -18.65 -5.55 6.63
CA ASN A 150 -19.85 -5.05 5.97
C ASN A 150 -20.22 -5.88 4.74
N TRP A 151 -19.22 -6.34 3.97
CA TRP A 151 -19.45 -7.18 2.80
C TRP A 151 -19.96 -8.58 3.17
N PHE A 152 -19.47 -9.17 4.27
CA PHE A 152 -19.97 -10.44 4.81
C PHE A 152 -21.31 -10.31 5.54
N GLY A 153 -21.62 -9.12 6.06
CA GLY A 153 -22.80 -8.88 6.86
C GLY A 153 -22.81 -9.72 8.15
N GLN A 154 -23.92 -10.39 8.45
CA GLN A 154 -24.08 -11.20 9.66
C GLN A 154 -23.16 -12.43 9.72
N ASP A 155 -22.61 -12.84 8.61
CA ASP A 155 -21.75 -14.02 8.50
C ASP A 155 -20.29 -13.75 8.93
N TYR A 156 -19.91 -12.50 9.11
CA TYR A 156 -18.53 -12.12 9.42
C TYR A 156 -17.98 -12.81 10.68
N GLU A 157 -18.78 -12.90 11.75
CA GLU A 157 -18.35 -13.54 13.00
C GLU A 157 -18.18 -15.07 12.88
N GLN A 158 -18.65 -15.68 11.81
CA GLN A 158 -18.51 -17.11 11.52
C GLN A 158 -17.24 -17.43 10.73
N LEU A 159 -16.46 -16.42 10.35
CA LEU A 159 -15.24 -16.63 9.57
C LEU A 159 -14.14 -17.25 10.43
N ASP A 160 -13.45 -18.22 9.88
CA ASP A 160 -12.27 -18.84 10.47
C ASP A 160 -11.00 -18.06 10.04
N ILE A 161 -10.70 -16.95 10.72
CA ILE A 161 -9.51 -16.15 10.48
C ILE A 161 -8.32 -16.78 11.22
N ILE A 162 -7.55 -17.61 10.52
CA ILE A 162 -6.41 -18.33 11.10
C ILE A 162 -5.14 -17.48 11.20
N ALA A 163 -5.00 -16.43 10.38
CA ALA A 163 -3.85 -15.54 10.40
C ALA A 163 -4.20 -14.14 9.90
N THR A 164 -3.39 -13.14 10.32
CA THR A 164 -3.46 -11.79 9.78
C THR A 164 -2.11 -11.37 9.22
N TYR A 165 -2.13 -10.53 8.18
CA TYR A 165 -0.93 -10.04 7.52
C TYR A 165 -1.01 -8.52 7.29
N ASN A 166 0.13 -7.88 7.06
CA ASN A 166 0.23 -6.46 6.68
C ASN A 166 0.47 -6.27 5.17
N LEU A 167 1.28 -7.14 4.54
CA LEU A 167 1.58 -7.17 3.11
C LEU A 167 1.36 -8.59 2.59
N ILE A 168 0.85 -8.71 1.33
CA ILE A 168 0.31 -9.97 0.80
C ILE A 168 1.37 -11.02 0.47
N TYR A 169 2.62 -10.64 0.21
CA TYR A 169 3.63 -11.55 -0.32
C TYR A 169 3.78 -12.84 0.51
N ASN A 170 3.96 -12.72 1.83
CA ASN A 170 4.09 -13.89 2.70
C ASN A 170 2.79 -14.69 2.81
N ALA A 171 1.63 -14.01 2.80
CA ALA A 171 0.35 -14.69 2.84
C ALA A 171 0.08 -15.48 1.54
N ALA A 172 0.54 -14.98 0.40
CA ALA A 172 0.45 -15.71 -0.87
C ALA A 172 1.25 -17.02 -0.85
N ILE A 173 2.45 -17.01 -0.28
CA ILE A 173 3.25 -18.23 -0.07
C ILE A 173 2.51 -19.24 0.83
N MET A 174 1.86 -18.76 1.90
CA MET A 174 1.05 -19.63 2.77
C MET A 174 -0.12 -20.27 2.01
N VAL A 175 -0.73 -19.52 1.08
CA VAL A 175 -1.79 -20.08 0.20
C VAL A 175 -1.21 -21.12 -0.77
N GLU A 176 -0.03 -20.88 -1.35
CA GLU A 176 0.66 -21.83 -2.22
C GLU A 176 1.00 -23.15 -1.52
N GLU A 177 1.30 -23.08 -0.23
CA GLU A 177 1.57 -24.25 0.62
C GLU A 177 0.29 -24.88 1.22
N GLY A 178 -0.91 -24.37 0.84
CA GLY A 178 -2.18 -24.96 1.22
C GLY A 178 -2.61 -24.68 2.68
N ILE A 179 -2.02 -23.68 3.34
CA ILE A 179 -2.37 -23.33 4.73
C ILE A 179 -3.77 -22.72 4.81
N GLY A 180 -4.19 -21.97 3.77
CA GLY A 180 -5.49 -21.31 3.76
C GLY A 180 -5.73 -20.48 2.52
N TYR A 181 -6.63 -19.52 2.63
CA TYR A 181 -7.08 -18.63 1.56
C TYR A 181 -6.87 -17.17 1.98
N ALA A 182 -6.27 -16.33 1.14
CA ALA A 182 -5.96 -14.96 1.53
C ALA A 182 -6.92 -13.95 0.89
N ILE A 183 -7.61 -13.16 1.72
CA ILE A 183 -8.43 -12.03 1.28
C ILE A 183 -7.50 -10.89 0.89
N CYS A 184 -7.47 -10.50 -0.40
CA CYS A 184 -6.57 -9.47 -0.90
C CYS A 184 -7.15 -8.70 -2.08
N LEU A 185 -6.41 -7.70 -2.55
CA LEU A 185 -6.69 -7.01 -3.81
C LEU A 185 -6.15 -7.80 -5.00
N GLU A 186 -6.78 -7.60 -6.16
CA GLU A 186 -6.35 -8.17 -7.44
C GLU A 186 -4.97 -7.64 -7.86
N LYS A 187 -4.21 -8.44 -8.60
CA LYS A 187 -2.93 -8.06 -9.23
C LYS A 187 -1.79 -7.70 -8.26
N LEU A 188 -1.88 -8.09 -7.00
CA LEU A 188 -0.79 -7.89 -6.03
C LEU A 188 0.26 -9.00 -6.08
N VAL A 189 -0.12 -10.15 -6.59
CA VAL A 189 0.75 -11.31 -6.75
C VAL A 189 0.85 -11.63 -8.24
N ASN A 190 2.05 -11.97 -8.70
CA ASN A 190 2.23 -12.40 -10.09
C ASN A 190 1.68 -13.81 -10.26
N ILE A 191 0.53 -13.93 -10.90
CA ILE A 191 -0.16 -15.20 -11.16
C ILE A 191 0.03 -15.55 -12.63
N ASN A 192 0.65 -16.69 -12.88
CA ASN A 192 0.86 -17.27 -14.21
C ASN A 192 0.47 -18.78 -14.21
N ASP A 193 0.73 -19.46 -15.31
CA ASP A 193 0.36 -20.88 -15.44
C ASP A 193 1.14 -21.80 -14.48
N GLU A 194 2.35 -21.41 -14.09
CA GLU A 194 3.22 -22.17 -13.19
C GLU A 194 2.90 -21.95 -11.70
N THR A 195 2.22 -20.85 -11.34
CA THR A 195 1.85 -20.57 -9.95
C THR A 195 0.77 -21.55 -9.47
N LYS A 196 0.85 -21.94 -8.20
CA LYS A 196 -0.10 -22.88 -7.57
C LYS A 196 -1.37 -22.17 -7.04
N ILE A 197 -1.52 -20.88 -7.26
CA ILE A 197 -2.62 -20.07 -6.75
C ILE A 197 -3.42 -19.42 -7.87
N ARG A 198 -4.66 -19.05 -7.55
CA ARG A 198 -5.56 -18.30 -8.41
C ARG A 198 -6.24 -17.21 -7.61
N PHE A 199 -6.43 -16.03 -8.22
CA PHE A 199 -7.27 -14.97 -7.67
C PHE A 199 -8.71 -15.14 -8.16
N ILE A 200 -9.67 -15.02 -7.24
CA ILE A 200 -11.11 -15.08 -7.52
C ILE A 200 -11.74 -13.80 -6.95
N PRO A 201 -12.34 -12.94 -7.79
CA PRO A 201 -12.97 -11.70 -7.33
C PRO A 201 -14.22 -11.99 -6.48
N PHE A 202 -14.55 -11.05 -5.59
CA PHE A 202 -15.75 -11.11 -4.78
C PHE A 202 -17.02 -10.79 -5.56
N TYR A 203 -18.12 -11.43 -5.18
CA TYR A 203 -19.46 -11.11 -5.64
C TYR A 203 -20.46 -11.11 -4.46
N PRO A 204 -21.21 -10.01 -4.25
CA PRO A 204 -21.16 -8.72 -4.97
C PRO A 204 -19.76 -8.10 -5.00
N PRO A 205 -19.42 -7.33 -6.06
CA PRO A 205 -18.09 -6.71 -6.14
C PRO A 205 -17.80 -5.79 -4.95
N LEU A 206 -16.66 -5.98 -4.30
CA LEU A 206 -16.11 -5.06 -3.31
C LEU A 206 -14.95 -4.31 -3.96
N LEU A 207 -15.11 -2.99 -4.10
CA LEU A 207 -14.15 -2.14 -4.78
C LEU A 207 -13.56 -1.13 -3.80
N THR A 208 -12.30 -0.81 -3.97
CA THR A 208 -11.64 0.24 -3.19
C THR A 208 -10.90 1.24 -4.07
N GLY A 209 -10.68 2.44 -3.56
CA GLY A 209 -9.91 3.49 -4.21
C GLY A 209 -8.47 3.53 -3.76
N THR A 210 -7.68 4.34 -4.46
CA THR A 210 -6.31 4.66 -4.07
C THR A 210 -6.10 6.17 -4.17
N VAL A 211 -5.36 6.72 -3.21
CA VAL A 211 -5.03 8.14 -3.15
C VAL A 211 -3.52 8.32 -3.05
N ILE A 212 -3.00 9.34 -3.72
CA ILE A 212 -1.64 9.84 -3.51
C ILE A 212 -1.77 11.02 -2.56
N VAL A 213 -1.03 11.00 -1.45
CA VAL A 213 -1.14 11.99 -0.39
C VAL A 213 0.22 12.60 -0.05
N TRP A 214 0.21 13.84 0.47
CA TRP A 214 1.35 14.51 1.07
C TRP A 214 0.86 15.43 2.18
N LYS A 215 1.74 15.77 3.11
CA LYS A 215 1.35 16.52 4.31
C LYS A 215 0.94 17.96 3.97
N LYS A 216 -0.17 18.44 4.54
CA LYS A 216 -0.57 19.85 4.44
C LYS A 216 0.46 20.76 5.11
N HIS A 217 0.67 21.92 4.52
CA HIS A 217 1.51 23.00 5.08
C HIS A 217 2.97 22.59 5.35
N GLN A 218 3.46 21.54 4.73
CA GLN A 218 4.88 21.17 4.79
C GLN A 218 5.66 21.93 3.72
N ILE A 219 6.84 22.39 4.10
CA ILE A 219 7.84 22.90 3.14
C ILE A 219 8.55 21.66 2.59
N PHE A 220 8.49 21.50 1.28
CA PHE A 220 9.15 20.39 0.57
C PHE A 220 10.44 20.88 -0.09
N SER A 221 11.37 19.96 -0.34
CA SER A 221 12.51 20.23 -1.21
C SER A 221 12.04 20.65 -2.61
N PRO A 222 12.84 21.39 -3.38
CA PRO A 222 12.50 21.76 -4.76
C PRO A 222 12.15 20.54 -5.63
N ALA A 223 12.84 19.41 -5.44
CA ALA A 223 12.60 18.16 -6.14
C ALA A 223 11.20 17.60 -5.81
N THR A 224 10.88 17.48 -4.52
CA THR A 224 9.58 16.98 -4.06
C THR A 224 8.43 17.90 -4.49
N ALA A 225 8.59 19.22 -4.36
CA ALA A 225 7.57 20.19 -4.75
C ALA A 225 7.24 20.08 -6.26
N ARG A 226 8.26 19.99 -7.13
CA ARG A 226 8.06 19.80 -8.57
C ARG A 226 7.44 18.45 -8.90
N PHE A 227 7.80 17.42 -8.18
CA PHE A 227 7.21 16.09 -8.39
C PHE A 227 5.72 16.06 -7.97
N ILE A 228 5.34 16.73 -6.88
CA ILE A 228 3.93 16.90 -6.50
C ILE A 228 3.16 17.64 -7.60
N GLU A 229 3.71 18.70 -8.18
CA GLU A 229 3.05 19.41 -9.29
C GLU A 229 2.93 18.52 -10.53
N LYS A 230 3.95 17.69 -10.85
CA LYS A 230 3.87 16.69 -11.93
C LYS A 230 2.74 15.69 -11.67
N ILE A 231 2.60 15.16 -10.44
CA ILE A 231 1.51 14.26 -10.05
C ILE A 231 0.15 14.94 -10.28
N LYS A 232 -0.02 16.16 -9.78
CA LYS A 232 -1.27 16.93 -9.95
C LYS A 232 -1.62 17.12 -11.42
N HIS A 233 -0.62 17.40 -12.25
CA HIS A 233 -0.82 17.65 -13.68
C HIS A 233 -1.18 16.36 -14.44
N SER A 234 -0.46 15.28 -14.18
CA SER A 234 -0.67 13.99 -14.85
C SER A 234 -2.00 13.32 -14.50
N LEU A 235 -2.63 13.69 -13.37
CA LEU A 235 -3.85 13.06 -12.87
C LEU A 235 -5.10 13.97 -12.94
N LYS A 236 -4.95 15.21 -13.40
CA LYS A 236 -6.08 16.15 -13.64
C LYS A 236 -6.46 16.26 -15.12
N ALA A 237 -5.74 15.57 -16.01
CA ALA A 237 -5.96 15.61 -17.46
C ALA A 237 -6.99 14.58 -17.91
#